data_42f1472acad04bdcdc71467b090382e9
#
_entry.id   42f1472acad04bdcdc71467b090382e9
#
_cell.length_a   1.000
_cell.length_b   1.000
_cell.length_c   1.000
_cell.angle_alpha   90.00
_cell.angle_beta   90.00
_cell.angle_gamma   90.00
#
_symmetry.space_group_name_H-M   'P 1'
#
loop_
_entity.id
_entity.type
_entity.pdbx_description
1 polymer ?
#
loop_
_entity_poly.entity_id
_entity_poly.type
_entity_poly.pdbx_seq_one_letter_code
_entity_poly.pdbx_strand_id
1 'polypeptide(L)'
;MIARLTEQHKKNFEEQGFFVLENVLSESEVSFIKKRVMELAQDESDKNNAHFYDEKLAAQRVWNLLNKDEIFRDLIQRPAILESMDWIFNRDTPHQKYYLSSLQAHILHPGAEKMKLHIDTPVPEPLPDWIIKANTIWVLDEFTNSNGATEFLPGSHKIKHKPKEADQSRDDLTMSTASAGSVIVIHGALWHRGGENQSTSKRACLLGSFAASYAREIANEENYSVVLDKSIIETSTDNFRAILGAEHGIRPGSQSI
;
A
#
# COMPACT_ATOMS: atom_id res chain seq x y z
N MET A 1 12.56 17.54 -9.97
CA MET A 1 13.17 17.39 -8.61
C MET A 1 12.85 15.97 -8.15
N ILE A 2 13.79 15.29 -7.47
CA ILE A 2 13.54 13.97 -6.89
C ILE A 2 12.65 14.17 -5.64
N ALA A 3 11.54 13.46 -5.54
CA ALA A 3 10.67 13.48 -4.38
C ALA A 3 11.45 13.09 -3.11
N ARG A 4 11.19 13.80 -2.00
CA ARG A 4 11.82 13.54 -0.70
C ARG A 4 10.85 13.77 0.44
N LEU A 5 11.09 13.10 1.56
CA LEU A 5 10.37 13.34 2.80
C LEU A 5 10.73 14.74 3.35
N THR A 6 9.72 15.52 3.73
CA THR A 6 9.88 16.87 4.31
C THR A 6 9.29 16.92 5.72
N GLU A 7 9.65 17.94 6.50
CA GLU A 7 9.05 18.14 7.83
C GLU A 7 7.53 18.38 7.76
N GLN A 8 7.03 18.97 6.65
CA GLN A 8 5.59 19.12 6.47
C GLN A 8 4.91 17.76 6.25
N HIS A 9 5.53 16.83 5.51
CA HIS A 9 5.02 15.46 5.35
C HIS A 9 4.94 14.73 6.71
N LYS A 10 5.98 14.85 7.52
CA LYS A 10 6.02 14.27 8.88
C LYS A 10 4.90 14.82 9.75
N LYS A 11 4.73 16.15 9.77
CA LYS A 11 3.65 16.81 10.49
C LYS A 11 2.28 16.34 10.04
N ASN A 12 2.04 16.26 8.73
CA ASN A 12 0.78 15.78 8.18
C ASN A 12 0.50 14.33 8.61
N PHE A 13 1.51 13.46 8.60
CA PHE A 13 1.36 12.09 9.05
C PHE A 13 0.98 12.00 10.53
N GLU A 14 1.63 12.81 11.38
CA GLU A 14 1.33 12.84 12.82
C GLU A 14 -0.05 13.41 13.14
N GLU A 15 -0.49 14.44 12.42
CA GLU A 15 -1.75 15.13 12.69
C GLU A 15 -2.93 14.44 12.02
N GLN A 16 -2.77 14.06 10.74
CA GLN A 16 -3.86 13.59 9.88
C GLN A 16 -3.80 12.08 9.62
N GLY A 17 -2.63 11.45 9.75
CA GLY A 17 -2.42 10.04 9.49
C GLY A 17 -2.00 9.72 8.05
N PHE A 18 -1.76 10.72 7.20
CA PHE A 18 -1.30 10.56 5.83
C PHE A 18 -0.57 11.79 5.30
N PHE A 19 0.18 11.60 4.22
CA PHE A 19 0.74 12.67 3.38
C PHE A 19 0.88 12.22 1.93
N VAL A 20 1.12 13.18 1.04
CA VAL A 20 1.31 12.93 -0.39
C VAL A 20 2.73 13.32 -0.80
N LEU A 21 3.47 12.37 -1.37
CA LEU A 21 4.72 12.60 -2.08
C LEU A 21 4.39 12.85 -3.55
N GLU A 22 4.57 14.07 -4.00
CA GLU A 22 4.33 14.43 -5.39
C GLU A 22 5.53 14.07 -6.29
N ASN A 23 5.26 13.76 -7.56
CA ASN A 23 6.28 13.53 -8.59
C ASN A 23 7.31 12.43 -8.23
N VAL A 24 6.85 11.36 -7.61
CA VAL A 24 7.67 10.16 -7.33
C VAL A 24 7.97 9.40 -8.62
N LEU A 25 7.01 9.38 -9.55
CA LEU A 25 7.13 8.79 -10.87
C LEU A 25 7.03 9.87 -11.94
N SER A 26 7.82 9.75 -12.99
CA SER A 26 7.66 10.54 -14.22
C SER A 26 6.44 10.09 -15.01
N GLU A 27 5.94 10.92 -15.92
CA GLU A 27 4.82 10.58 -16.81
C GLU A 27 5.11 9.31 -17.64
N SER A 28 6.35 9.12 -18.09
CA SER A 28 6.76 7.93 -18.83
C SER A 28 6.73 6.68 -17.98
N GLU A 29 7.16 6.76 -16.70
CA GLU A 29 7.08 5.64 -15.75
C GLU A 29 5.61 5.32 -15.42
N VAL A 30 4.79 6.31 -15.15
CA VAL A 30 3.34 6.12 -14.93
C VAL A 30 2.71 5.39 -16.10
N SER A 31 2.95 5.86 -17.33
CA SER A 31 2.41 5.26 -18.54
C SER A 31 2.85 3.80 -18.72
N PHE A 32 4.14 3.52 -18.50
CA PHE A 32 4.70 2.18 -18.61
C PHE A 32 4.12 1.24 -17.55
N ILE A 33 4.12 1.65 -16.28
CA ILE A 33 3.62 0.84 -15.16
C ILE A 33 2.13 0.57 -15.33
N LYS A 34 1.34 1.60 -15.67
CA LYS A 34 -0.09 1.44 -15.90
C LYS A 34 -0.37 0.45 -17.03
N LYS A 35 0.33 0.59 -18.17
CA LYS A 35 0.21 -0.37 -19.27
C LYS A 35 0.49 -1.79 -18.79
N ARG A 36 1.59 -1.98 -18.07
CA ARG A 36 1.97 -3.31 -17.55
C ARG A 36 0.93 -3.90 -16.58
N VAL A 37 0.39 -3.08 -15.69
CA VAL A 37 -0.70 -3.48 -14.78
C VAL A 37 -1.94 -3.92 -15.56
N MET A 38 -2.32 -3.18 -16.60
CA MET A 38 -3.49 -3.52 -17.41
C MET A 38 -3.29 -4.80 -18.23
N GLU A 39 -2.08 -5.05 -18.74
CA GLU A 39 -1.72 -6.30 -19.42
C GLU A 39 -1.83 -7.50 -18.47
N LEU A 40 -1.29 -7.38 -17.24
CA LEU A 40 -1.36 -8.43 -16.22
C LEU A 40 -2.81 -8.73 -15.83
N ALA A 41 -3.62 -7.70 -15.65
CA ALA A 41 -5.03 -7.85 -15.31
C ALA A 41 -5.83 -8.54 -16.42
N GLN A 42 -5.53 -8.23 -17.68
CA GLN A 42 -6.15 -8.88 -18.83
C GLN A 42 -5.71 -10.34 -18.94
N ASP A 43 -4.41 -10.63 -18.78
CA ASP A 43 -3.87 -11.99 -18.80
C ASP A 43 -4.51 -12.90 -17.72
N GLU A 44 -4.71 -12.37 -16.51
CA GLU A 44 -5.42 -13.09 -15.44
C GLU A 44 -6.89 -13.34 -15.79
N SER A 45 -7.55 -12.36 -16.43
CA SER A 45 -8.94 -12.51 -16.88
C SER A 45 -9.07 -13.56 -17.97
N ASP A 46 -8.18 -13.55 -18.95
CA ASP A 46 -8.16 -14.50 -20.06
C ASP A 46 -7.90 -15.95 -19.59
N LYS A 47 -7.17 -16.09 -18.48
CA LYS A 47 -6.90 -17.39 -17.83
C LYS A 47 -7.93 -17.80 -16.79
N ASN A 48 -9.03 -17.04 -16.62
CA ASN A 48 -10.01 -17.23 -15.55
C ASN A 48 -9.42 -17.23 -14.12
N ASN A 49 -8.35 -16.47 -13.91
CA ASN A 49 -7.67 -16.31 -12.62
C ASN A 49 -7.84 -14.90 -12.03
N ALA A 50 -8.62 -14.03 -12.67
CA ALA A 50 -8.85 -12.68 -12.20
C ALA A 50 -9.54 -12.69 -10.84
N HIS A 51 -8.99 -11.91 -9.90
CA HIS A 51 -9.56 -11.72 -8.58
C HIS A 51 -10.33 -10.40 -8.52
N PHE A 52 -11.65 -10.49 -8.29
CA PHE A 52 -12.52 -9.35 -8.03
C PHE A 52 -12.94 -9.37 -6.55
N TYR A 53 -13.00 -8.20 -5.91
CA TYR A 53 -13.27 -8.08 -4.49
C TYR A 53 -14.54 -7.29 -4.16
N ASP A 54 -15.35 -6.98 -5.18
CA ASP A 54 -16.70 -6.41 -5.05
C ASP A 54 -17.75 -7.33 -5.69
N GLU A 55 -19.02 -7.15 -5.31
CA GLU A 55 -20.12 -7.99 -5.80
C GLU A 55 -20.41 -7.79 -7.29
N LYS A 56 -20.10 -6.59 -7.83
CA LYS A 56 -20.31 -6.25 -9.24
C LYS A 56 -19.20 -6.75 -10.16
N LEU A 57 -18.16 -7.39 -9.63
CA LEU A 57 -16.97 -7.79 -10.38
C LEU A 57 -16.36 -6.63 -11.17
N ALA A 58 -16.33 -5.46 -10.56
CA ALA A 58 -15.80 -4.22 -11.13
C ALA A 58 -14.55 -3.71 -10.40
N ALA A 59 -14.18 -4.29 -9.27
CA ALA A 59 -12.97 -3.97 -8.54
C ALA A 59 -11.98 -5.15 -8.61
N GLN A 60 -11.05 -5.10 -9.57
CA GLN A 60 -10.06 -6.13 -9.82
C GLN A 60 -8.77 -5.90 -9.03
N ARG A 61 -8.18 -6.97 -8.53
CA ARG A 61 -6.89 -6.97 -7.83
C ARG A 61 -5.90 -7.91 -8.53
N VAL A 62 -4.67 -7.45 -8.73
CA VAL A 62 -3.55 -8.25 -9.25
C VAL A 62 -2.51 -8.38 -8.16
N TRP A 63 -2.26 -9.63 -7.74
CA TRP A 63 -1.34 -10.00 -6.67
C TRP A 63 0.07 -10.32 -7.17
N ASN A 64 1.00 -10.43 -6.23
CA ASN A 64 2.35 -10.97 -6.44
C ASN A 64 3.13 -10.25 -7.56
N LEU A 65 3.05 -8.92 -7.56
CA LEU A 65 3.66 -8.09 -8.60
C LEU A 65 5.18 -8.23 -8.66
N LEU A 66 5.85 -8.49 -7.53
CA LEU A 66 7.31 -8.63 -7.48
C LEU A 66 7.83 -9.80 -8.32
N ASN A 67 7.06 -10.88 -8.47
CA ASN A 67 7.40 -11.99 -9.38
C ASN A 67 7.09 -11.68 -10.85
N LYS A 68 6.19 -10.73 -11.10
CA LYS A 68 5.64 -10.50 -12.44
C LYS A 68 6.48 -9.56 -13.29
N ASP A 69 7.17 -8.59 -12.66
CA ASP A 69 8.02 -7.67 -13.40
C ASP A 69 9.06 -6.98 -12.49
N GLU A 70 10.23 -6.65 -13.07
CA GLU A 70 11.32 -5.94 -12.39
C GLU A 70 10.91 -4.52 -11.99
N ILE A 71 10.09 -3.85 -12.79
CA ILE A 71 9.64 -2.49 -12.48
C ILE A 71 8.98 -2.40 -11.09
N PHE A 72 8.22 -3.41 -10.68
CA PHE A 72 7.59 -3.42 -9.37
C PHE A 72 8.59 -3.60 -8.22
N ARG A 73 9.70 -4.31 -8.47
CA ARG A 73 10.82 -4.43 -7.52
C ARG A 73 11.56 -3.11 -7.35
N ASP A 74 11.68 -2.33 -8.43
CA ASP A 74 12.31 -1.01 -8.40
C ASP A 74 11.48 0.02 -7.64
N LEU A 75 10.15 -0.05 -7.77
CA LEU A 75 9.23 0.88 -7.08
C LEU A 75 9.44 0.88 -5.57
N ILE A 76 9.46 -0.30 -4.95
CA ILE A 76 9.58 -0.41 -3.48
C ILE A 76 10.95 0.01 -2.95
N GLN A 77 11.94 0.15 -3.81
CA GLN A 77 13.29 0.61 -3.50
C GLN A 77 13.49 2.11 -3.74
N ARG A 78 12.46 2.85 -4.15
CA ARG A 78 12.58 4.30 -4.38
C ARG A 78 13.03 5.03 -3.11
N PRO A 79 14.05 5.90 -3.21
CA PRO A 79 14.60 6.59 -2.02
C PRO A 79 13.55 7.31 -1.19
N ALA A 80 12.59 7.99 -1.81
CA ALA A 80 11.53 8.70 -1.09
C ALA A 80 10.63 7.76 -0.26
N ILE A 81 10.42 6.52 -0.74
CA ILE A 81 9.63 5.52 -0.03
C ILE A 81 10.43 4.96 1.14
N LEU A 82 11.68 4.58 0.90
CA LEU A 82 12.56 4.05 1.97
C LEU A 82 12.77 5.08 3.07
N GLU A 83 13.06 6.34 2.72
CA GLU A 83 13.19 7.46 3.66
C GLU A 83 11.90 7.64 4.48
N SER A 84 10.73 7.51 3.85
CA SER A 84 9.44 7.60 4.54
C SER A 84 9.23 6.44 5.49
N MET A 85 9.48 5.20 5.06
CA MET A 85 9.32 4.01 5.91
C MET A 85 10.32 3.99 7.05
N ASP A 86 11.58 4.35 6.80
CA ASP A 86 12.61 4.49 7.84
C ASP A 86 12.17 5.48 8.91
N TRP A 87 11.68 6.65 8.52
CA TRP A 87 11.19 7.64 9.47
C TRP A 87 9.96 7.12 10.24
N ILE A 88 8.96 6.56 9.54
CA ILE A 88 7.71 6.09 10.14
C ILE A 88 7.97 5.03 11.20
N PHE A 89 8.76 4.01 10.87
CA PHE A 89 8.96 2.87 11.79
C PHE A 89 10.01 3.14 12.88
N ASN A 90 10.93 4.09 12.69
CA ASN A 90 11.96 4.41 13.67
C ASN A 90 11.62 5.57 14.60
N ARG A 91 10.54 6.32 14.36
CA ARG A 91 10.21 7.51 15.17
C ARG A 91 9.90 7.19 16.63
N ASP A 92 9.17 6.10 16.88
CA ASP A 92 8.73 5.71 18.23
C ASP A 92 9.62 4.60 18.83
N THR A 93 10.26 3.83 17.97
CA THR A 93 11.12 2.70 18.36
C THR A 93 12.39 2.75 17.53
N PRO A 94 13.47 3.37 18.01
CA PRO A 94 14.73 3.47 17.27
C PRO A 94 15.24 2.12 16.79
N HIS A 95 15.74 2.07 15.55
CA HIS A 95 16.22 0.86 14.88
C HIS A 95 15.14 -0.21 14.65
N GLN A 96 13.86 0.18 14.65
CA GLN A 96 12.78 -0.72 14.31
C GLN A 96 12.90 -1.13 12.83
N LYS A 97 13.02 -2.43 12.60
CA LYS A 97 13.00 -2.97 11.23
C LYS A 97 11.57 -3.12 10.73
N TYR A 98 11.40 -2.96 9.45
CA TYR A 98 10.14 -3.18 8.74
C TYR A 98 10.38 -4.06 7.51
N TYR A 99 9.34 -4.53 6.90
CA TYR A 99 9.39 -5.29 5.66
C TYR A 99 8.15 -4.99 4.81
N LEU A 100 8.27 -5.24 3.51
CA LEU A 100 7.14 -5.20 2.60
C LEU A 100 6.26 -6.44 2.82
N SER A 101 5.01 -6.21 3.19
CA SER A 101 4.00 -7.25 3.39
C SER A 101 3.30 -7.62 2.08
N SER A 102 2.96 -6.63 1.25
CA SER A 102 2.36 -6.84 -0.06
C SER A 102 2.60 -5.68 -1.02
N LEU A 103 2.59 -5.96 -2.32
CA LEU A 103 2.48 -4.97 -3.40
C LEU A 103 1.50 -5.48 -4.44
N GLN A 104 0.35 -4.81 -4.56
CA GLN A 104 -0.78 -5.24 -5.37
C GLN A 104 -1.22 -4.11 -6.31
N ALA A 105 -1.78 -4.46 -7.47
CA ALA A 105 -2.50 -3.49 -8.29
C ALA A 105 -4.00 -3.57 -8.00
N HIS A 106 -4.64 -2.41 -7.92
CA HIS A 106 -6.08 -2.25 -7.81
C HIS A 106 -6.59 -1.50 -9.02
N ILE A 107 -7.56 -2.10 -9.72
CA ILE A 107 -8.16 -1.57 -10.93
C ILE A 107 -9.67 -1.48 -10.68
N LEU A 108 -10.16 -0.25 -10.57
CA LEU A 108 -11.60 0.00 -10.46
C LEU A 108 -12.16 0.25 -11.85
N HIS A 109 -13.00 -0.64 -12.32
CA HIS A 109 -13.79 -0.48 -13.52
C HIS A 109 -14.96 0.50 -13.26
N PRO A 110 -15.59 1.07 -14.30
CA PRO A 110 -16.83 1.81 -14.14
C PRO A 110 -17.87 1.00 -13.36
N GLY A 111 -18.47 1.61 -12.35
CA GLY A 111 -19.45 0.97 -11.48
C GLY A 111 -18.89 0.19 -10.30
N ALA A 112 -17.56 0.15 -10.10
CA ALA A 112 -16.97 -0.43 -8.90
C ALA A 112 -17.53 0.23 -7.63
N GLU A 113 -17.88 -0.58 -6.64
CA GLU A 113 -18.60 -0.14 -5.46
C GLU A 113 -17.66 0.49 -4.42
N LYS A 114 -18.23 1.35 -3.60
CA LYS A 114 -17.57 1.90 -2.42
C LYS A 114 -17.25 0.78 -1.42
N MET A 115 -16.02 0.76 -0.94
CA MET A 115 -15.60 -0.19 0.09
C MET A 115 -16.16 0.18 1.47
N LYS A 116 -16.23 -0.78 2.37
CA LYS A 116 -16.49 -0.52 3.79
C LYS A 116 -15.33 0.27 4.41
N LEU A 117 -15.67 1.19 5.33
CA LEU A 117 -14.68 1.91 6.12
C LEU A 117 -13.94 0.93 7.02
N HIS A 118 -12.60 0.95 6.98
CA HIS A 118 -11.76 0.00 7.67
C HIS A 118 -10.40 0.59 8.07
N ILE A 119 -9.58 -0.20 8.70
CA ILE A 119 -8.15 0.01 8.93
C ILE A 119 -7.37 -1.21 8.42
N ASP A 120 -6.09 -1.01 8.12
CA ASP A 120 -5.23 -2.11 7.65
C ASP A 120 -4.40 -2.76 8.77
N THR A 121 -4.40 -2.19 9.96
CA THR A 121 -3.70 -2.75 11.11
C THR A 121 -4.43 -3.97 11.66
N PRO A 122 -3.90 -5.21 11.54
CA PRO A 122 -4.62 -6.46 11.81
C PRO A 122 -4.49 -6.92 13.26
N VAL A 123 -4.61 -6.01 14.24
CA VAL A 123 -4.47 -6.36 15.66
C VAL A 123 -5.79 -6.20 16.42
N PRO A 124 -5.93 -6.87 17.60
CA PRO A 124 -7.06 -6.66 18.48
C PRO A 124 -7.15 -5.24 19.03
N GLU A 125 -8.33 -4.87 19.50
CA GLU A 125 -8.55 -3.62 20.24
C GLU A 125 -8.25 -3.81 21.74
N PRO A 126 -7.77 -2.74 22.42
CA PRO A 126 -7.51 -1.40 21.92
C PRO A 126 -6.27 -1.36 21.01
N LEU A 127 -6.30 -0.53 19.96
CA LEU A 127 -5.15 -0.38 19.07
C LEU A 127 -3.97 0.25 19.82
N PRO A 128 -2.72 -0.20 19.53
CA PRO A 128 -1.52 0.32 20.18
C PRO A 128 -1.21 1.77 19.75
N ASP A 129 -0.35 2.44 20.52
CA ASP A 129 0.17 3.76 20.18
C ASP A 129 1.29 3.73 19.13
N TRP A 130 1.99 2.60 19.03
CA TRP A 130 3.09 2.41 18.09
C TRP A 130 2.60 1.88 16.74
N ILE A 131 3.41 2.11 15.73
CA ILE A 131 3.10 1.72 14.35
C ILE A 131 3.29 0.22 14.14
N ILE A 132 2.24 -0.42 13.59
CA ILE A 132 2.25 -1.82 13.12
C ILE A 132 2.38 -1.87 11.59
N LYS A 133 1.61 -1.05 10.87
CA LYS A 133 1.58 -0.97 9.41
C LYS A 133 1.61 0.47 8.93
N ALA A 134 2.19 0.65 7.76
CA ALA A 134 2.07 1.85 6.94
C ALA A 134 1.92 1.43 5.48
N ASN A 135 1.07 2.12 4.73
CA ASN A 135 0.81 1.75 3.35
C ASN A 135 1.16 2.90 2.39
N THR A 136 1.40 2.52 1.15
CA THR A 136 1.65 3.44 0.04
C THR A 136 0.61 3.20 -1.05
N ILE A 137 -0.03 4.28 -1.53
CA ILE A 137 -0.92 4.23 -2.70
C ILE A 137 -0.20 4.94 -3.84
N TRP A 138 0.20 4.20 -4.86
CA TRP A 138 0.88 4.71 -6.04
C TRP A 138 -0.17 5.07 -7.08
N VAL A 139 -0.32 6.33 -7.35
CA VAL A 139 -1.36 6.89 -8.20
C VAL A 139 -0.96 6.75 -9.67
N LEU A 140 -1.58 5.82 -10.41
CA LEU A 140 -1.34 5.60 -11.84
C LEU A 140 -2.36 6.34 -12.72
N ASP A 141 -3.55 6.60 -12.19
CA ASP A 141 -4.54 7.52 -12.73
C ASP A 141 -4.79 8.61 -11.71
N GLU A 142 -4.91 9.85 -12.13
CA GLU A 142 -5.27 10.96 -11.26
C GLU A 142 -6.49 10.59 -10.40
N PHE A 143 -6.40 10.79 -9.09
CA PHE A 143 -7.50 10.56 -8.16
C PHE A 143 -8.45 11.75 -8.17
N THR A 144 -9.70 11.49 -8.53
CA THR A 144 -10.77 12.50 -8.64
C THR A 144 -11.99 12.11 -7.81
N ASN A 145 -12.91 13.05 -7.64
CA ASN A 145 -14.14 12.84 -6.89
C ASN A 145 -15.08 11.77 -7.48
N SER A 146 -14.86 11.37 -8.73
CA SER A 146 -15.77 10.47 -9.44
C SER A 146 -15.17 9.11 -9.80
N ASN A 147 -13.85 8.91 -9.65
CA ASN A 147 -13.20 7.69 -10.14
C ASN A 147 -12.74 6.71 -9.04
N GLY A 148 -13.33 6.83 -7.86
CA GLY A 148 -13.03 5.91 -6.76
C GLY A 148 -11.75 6.24 -5.99
N ALA A 149 -11.39 7.53 -5.90
CA ALA A 149 -10.31 7.98 -5.04
C ALA A 149 -10.53 7.49 -3.59
N THR A 150 -9.45 7.22 -2.87
CA THR A 150 -9.54 6.78 -1.48
C THR A 150 -10.03 7.90 -0.59
N GLU A 151 -10.98 7.59 0.27
CA GLU A 151 -11.54 8.49 1.28
C GLU A 151 -10.89 8.20 2.64
N PHE A 152 -10.45 9.24 3.35
CA PHE A 152 -9.82 9.17 4.68
C PHE A 152 -10.64 9.92 5.73
N LEU A 153 -10.63 9.43 6.97
CA LEU A 153 -11.03 10.23 8.13
C LEU A 153 -9.76 10.79 8.80
N PRO A 154 -9.36 12.05 8.53
CA PRO A 154 -8.12 12.62 9.05
C PRO A 154 -8.07 12.55 10.58
N GLY A 155 -6.90 12.17 11.13
CA GLY A 155 -6.69 12.05 12.57
C GLY A 155 -7.24 10.79 13.23
N SER A 156 -8.00 9.96 12.50
CA SER A 156 -8.63 8.74 13.05
C SER A 156 -7.62 7.66 13.47
N HIS A 157 -6.39 7.69 12.98
CA HIS A 157 -5.32 6.79 13.42
C HIS A 157 -5.01 6.92 14.93
N LYS A 158 -5.46 8.00 15.58
CA LYS A 158 -5.37 8.22 17.03
C LYS A 158 -6.52 7.56 17.80
N ILE A 159 -7.54 7.07 17.09
CA ILE A 159 -8.68 6.35 17.67
C ILE A 159 -8.22 4.92 17.97
N LYS A 160 -8.45 4.45 19.19
CA LYS A 160 -7.95 3.15 19.66
C LYS A 160 -8.86 1.96 19.31
N HIS A 161 -9.78 2.14 18.37
CA HIS A 161 -10.69 1.09 17.90
C HIS A 161 -10.88 1.17 16.37
N LYS A 162 -11.36 0.08 15.82
CA LYS A 162 -11.73 -0.02 14.39
C LYS A 162 -13.06 0.67 14.12
N PRO A 163 -13.36 1.08 12.87
CA PRO A 163 -14.69 1.57 12.50
C PRO A 163 -15.76 0.52 12.83
N LYS A 164 -16.86 0.96 13.41
CA LYS A 164 -18.03 0.13 13.71
C LYS A 164 -19.09 0.29 12.61
N GLU A 165 -20.17 -0.50 12.70
CA GLU A 165 -21.26 -0.41 11.73
C GLU A 165 -21.88 1.01 11.67
N ALA A 166 -22.00 1.69 12.80
CA ALA A 166 -22.49 3.06 12.86
C ALA A 166 -21.58 4.07 12.14
N ASP A 167 -20.29 3.76 11.98
CA ASP A 167 -19.33 4.63 11.32
C ASP A 167 -19.36 4.49 9.78
N GLN A 168 -20.04 3.46 9.25
CA GLN A 168 -20.09 3.21 7.81
C GLN A 168 -20.84 4.30 7.02
N SER A 169 -21.77 4.99 7.68
CA SER A 169 -22.58 6.07 7.10
C SER A 169 -21.94 7.46 7.21
N ARG A 170 -20.70 7.56 7.68
CA ARG A 170 -19.99 8.85 7.82
C ARG A 170 -19.84 9.55 6.47
N ASP A 171 -20.05 10.86 6.45
CA ASP A 171 -19.94 11.77 5.32
C ASP A 171 -18.83 12.83 5.49
N ASP A 172 -18.15 12.82 6.65
CA ASP A 172 -17.05 13.72 7.00
C ASP A 172 -15.65 13.20 6.60
N LEU A 173 -15.59 12.22 5.69
CA LEU A 173 -14.34 11.75 5.12
C LEU A 173 -13.81 12.75 4.08
N THR A 174 -12.50 12.89 4.06
CA THR A 174 -11.80 13.68 3.05
C THR A 174 -11.33 12.76 1.93
N MET A 175 -11.66 13.12 0.70
CA MET A 175 -11.18 12.41 -0.48
C MET A 175 -9.74 12.80 -0.79
N SER A 176 -8.91 11.81 -1.04
CA SER A 176 -7.51 12.03 -1.44
C SER A 176 -7.43 12.35 -2.93
N THR A 177 -7.46 13.62 -3.28
CA THR A 177 -7.09 14.03 -4.64
C THR A 177 -5.58 14.01 -4.78
N ALA A 178 -5.06 13.32 -5.80
CA ALA A 178 -3.63 13.25 -6.08
C ALA A 178 -3.39 13.04 -7.58
N SER A 179 -2.39 13.74 -8.11
CA SER A 179 -1.99 13.62 -9.51
C SER A 179 -1.33 12.27 -9.78
N ALA A 180 -1.46 11.76 -10.99
CA ALA A 180 -0.71 10.58 -11.43
C ALA A 180 0.80 10.78 -11.24
N GLY A 181 1.49 9.74 -10.77
CA GLY A 181 2.91 9.81 -10.39
C GLY A 181 3.17 10.18 -8.94
N SER A 182 2.15 10.55 -8.18
CA SER A 182 2.24 10.75 -6.72
C SER A 182 2.15 9.43 -5.96
N VAL A 183 2.64 9.45 -4.71
CA VAL A 183 2.44 8.36 -3.75
C VAL A 183 1.81 8.92 -2.48
N ILE A 184 0.66 8.38 -2.09
CA ILE A 184 0.02 8.70 -0.82
C ILE A 184 0.53 7.71 0.22
N VAL A 185 1.11 8.19 1.30
CA VAL A 185 1.58 7.37 2.43
C VAL A 185 0.58 7.48 3.56
N ILE A 186 0.08 6.36 4.06
CA ILE A 186 -0.96 6.31 5.08
C ILE A 186 -0.55 5.47 6.29
N HIS A 187 -1.00 5.89 7.46
CA HIS A 187 -0.89 5.13 8.71
C HIS A 187 -1.85 3.93 8.68
N GLY A 188 -1.38 2.72 9.01
CA GLY A 188 -2.20 1.52 8.93
C GLY A 188 -3.45 1.50 9.84
N ALA A 189 -3.52 2.36 10.84
CA ALA A 189 -4.71 2.55 11.68
C ALA A 189 -5.60 3.75 11.24
N LEU A 190 -5.27 4.43 10.14
CA LEU A 190 -6.13 5.47 9.59
C LEU A 190 -7.41 4.85 9.03
N TRP A 191 -8.57 5.37 9.42
CA TRP A 191 -9.85 4.93 8.88
C TRP A 191 -9.97 5.40 7.44
N HIS A 192 -10.17 4.45 6.54
CA HIS A 192 -10.24 4.74 5.11
C HIS A 192 -11.12 3.74 4.37
N ARG A 193 -11.47 4.10 3.14
CA ARG A 193 -12.16 3.21 2.21
C ARG A 193 -11.86 3.60 0.76
N GLY A 194 -11.92 2.65 -0.14
CA GLY A 194 -11.98 2.94 -1.58
C GLY A 194 -13.31 3.60 -1.92
N GLY A 195 -13.27 4.70 -2.67
CA GLY A 195 -14.47 5.34 -3.20
C GLY A 195 -15.12 4.54 -4.33
N GLU A 196 -16.33 4.91 -4.70
CA GLU A 196 -17.06 4.38 -5.84
C GLU A 196 -16.50 4.93 -7.16
N ASN A 197 -16.33 4.12 -8.19
CA ASN A 197 -15.98 4.59 -9.53
C ASN A 197 -17.25 4.88 -10.36
N GLN A 198 -17.70 6.10 -10.32
CA GLN A 198 -18.84 6.61 -11.11
C GLN A 198 -18.42 7.14 -12.48
N SER A 199 -17.11 7.12 -12.80
CA SER A 199 -16.61 7.56 -14.09
C SER A 199 -16.82 6.51 -15.18
N THR A 200 -16.61 6.89 -16.43
CA THR A 200 -16.67 5.99 -17.58
C THR A 200 -15.36 5.26 -17.88
N SER A 201 -14.32 5.51 -17.08
CA SER A 201 -12.98 4.98 -17.30
C SER A 201 -12.52 4.09 -16.14
N LYS A 202 -11.63 3.15 -16.43
CA LYS A 202 -10.93 2.38 -15.39
C LYS A 202 -9.97 3.31 -14.66
N ARG A 203 -9.80 3.08 -13.34
CA ARG A 203 -8.80 3.74 -12.50
C ARG A 203 -7.87 2.70 -11.89
N ALA A 204 -6.57 2.84 -12.14
CA ALA A 204 -5.54 1.96 -11.61
C ALA A 204 -4.68 2.67 -10.57
N CYS A 205 -4.30 1.93 -9.53
CA CYS A 205 -3.26 2.30 -8.58
C CYS A 205 -2.52 1.04 -8.10
N LEU A 206 -1.35 1.23 -7.44
CA LEU A 206 -0.75 0.14 -6.68
C LEU A 206 -0.89 0.41 -5.19
N LEU A 207 -1.07 -0.64 -4.42
CA LEU A 207 -1.05 -0.60 -2.96
C LEU A 207 0.16 -1.37 -2.45
N GLY A 208 1.09 -0.68 -1.79
CA GLY A 208 2.21 -1.28 -1.08
C GLY A 208 1.94 -1.24 0.42
N SER A 209 2.05 -2.38 1.09
CA SER A 209 1.85 -2.48 2.53
C SER A 209 3.16 -2.83 3.22
N PHE A 210 3.59 -2.01 4.17
CA PHE A 210 4.77 -2.24 4.99
C PHE A 210 4.36 -2.51 6.43
N ALA A 211 5.07 -3.41 7.09
CA ALA A 211 4.79 -3.79 8.46
C ALA A 211 6.06 -3.83 9.31
N ALA A 212 5.91 -3.53 10.60
CA ALA A 212 6.97 -3.69 11.58
C ALA A 212 7.40 -5.16 11.68
N SER A 213 8.70 -5.42 11.81
CA SER A 213 9.25 -6.78 11.77
C SER A 213 8.68 -7.70 12.87
N TYR A 214 8.37 -7.16 14.03
CA TYR A 214 7.75 -7.93 15.11
C TYR A 214 6.30 -8.36 14.86
N ALA A 215 5.63 -7.73 13.87
CA ALA A 215 4.26 -8.05 13.48
C ALA A 215 4.18 -9.01 12.28
N ARG A 216 5.29 -9.63 11.88
CA ARG A 216 5.41 -10.40 10.64
C ARG A 216 4.36 -11.49 10.49
N GLU A 217 4.05 -12.23 11.54
CA GLU A 217 3.11 -13.35 11.45
C GLU A 217 1.67 -12.91 11.22
N ILE A 218 1.29 -11.74 11.75
CA ILE A 218 -0.10 -11.23 11.68
C ILE A 218 -0.32 -10.21 10.57
N ALA A 219 0.75 -9.63 10.02
CA ALA A 219 0.68 -8.55 9.04
C ALA A 219 1.32 -8.87 7.69
N ASN A 220 1.72 -10.11 7.44
CA ASN A 220 2.39 -10.53 6.20
C ASN A 220 1.37 -11.10 5.21
N GLU A 221 0.89 -10.28 4.29
CA GLU A 221 -0.19 -10.64 3.36
C GLU A 221 0.25 -11.58 2.24
N GLU A 222 1.35 -11.24 1.54
CA GLU A 222 1.83 -12.01 0.38
C GLU A 222 3.00 -12.94 0.70
N ASN A 223 3.63 -12.77 1.86
CA ASN A 223 4.75 -13.60 2.34
C ASN A 223 5.86 -13.80 1.30
N TYR A 224 6.41 -12.73 0.77
CA TYR A 224 7.44 -12.74 -0.27
C TYR A 224 8.68 -13.59 0.06
N SER A 225 9.00 -13.77 1.31
CA SER A 225 10.10 -14.67 1.71
C SER A 225 9.86 -16.14 1.31
N VAL A 226 8.62 -16.49 0.99
CA VAL A 226 8.21 -17.85 0.58
C VAL A 226 7.81 -17.90 -0.88
N VAL A 227 7.01 -16.91 -1.35
CA VAL A 227 6.40 -16.96 -2.69
C VAL A 227 7.26 -16.32 -3.78
N LEU A 228 8.29 -15.56 -3.43
CA LEU A 228 9.18 -14.96 -4.42
C LEU A 228 10.12 -16.01 -5.02
N ASP A 229 10.30 -15.97 -6.32
CA ASP A 229 11.19 -16.88 -7.02
C ASP A 229 12.63 -16.78 -6.46
N LYS A 230 13.24 -17.93 -6.19
CA LYS A 230 14.58 -18.01 -5.59
C LYS A 230 15.61 -17.24 -6.40
N SER A 231 15.55 -17.31 -7.73
CA SER A 231 16.45 -16.59 -8.62
C SER A 231 16.38 -15.07 -8.43
N ILE A 232 15.19 -14.52 -8.13
CA ILE A 232 15.03 -13.10 -7.84
C ILE A 232 15.72 -12.75 -6.52
N ILE A 233 15.56 -13.57 -5.49
CA ILE A 233 16.21 -13.34 -4.19
C ILE A 233 17.75 -13.46 -4.30
N GLU A 234 18.23 -14.49 -5.00
CA GLU A 234 19.67 -14.77 -5.14
C GLU A 234 20.41 -13.68 -5.92
N THR A 235 19.77 -13.08 -6.91
CA THR A 235 20.34 -12.01 -7.74
C THR A 235 20.07 -10.60 -7.22
N SER A 236 19.27 -10.46 -6.16
CA SER A 236 18.87 -9.17 -5.59
C SER A 236 19.98 -8.51 -4.76
N THR A 237 19.87 -7.19 -4.61
CA THR A 237 20.68 -6.39 -3.70
C THR A 237 20.37 -6.70 -2.24
N ASP A 238 21.33 -6.42 -1.35
CA ASP A 238 21.11 -6.55 0.10
C ASP A 238 19.92 -5.68 0.57
N ASN A 239 19.79 -4.48 0.01
CA ASN A 239 18.71 -3.57 0.31
C ASN A 239 17.33 -4.16 -0.04
N PHE A 240 17.20 -4.78 -1.21
CA PHE A 240 15.95 -5.44 -1.61
C PHE A 240 15.63 -6.61 -0.67
N ARG A 241 16.63 -7.43 -0.31
CA ARG A 241 16.45 -8.53 0.65
C ARG A 241 16.02 -8.01 2.03
N ALA A 242 16.61 -6.88 2.48
CA ALA A 242 16.22 -6.25 3.74
C ALA A 242 14.75 -5.81 3.74
N ILE A 243 14.29 -5.16 2.65
CA ILE A 243 12.88 -4.74 2.49
C ILE A 243 11.91 -5.93 2.54
N LEU A 244 12.34 -7.09 2.07
CA LEU A 244 11.52 -8.32 2.15
C LEU A 244 11.64 -9.04 3.51
N GLY A 245 12.51 -8.57 4.40
CA GLY A 245 12.84 -9.25 5.66
C GLY A 245 13.58 -10.57 5.46
N ALA A 246 14.20 -10.78 4.29
CA ALA A 246 14.91 -12.01 3.96
C ALA A 246 16.28 -12.10 4.62
N GLU A 247 16.91 -10.97 4.99
CA GLU A 247 18.22 -10.92 5.65
C GLU A 247 18.19 -11.53 7.07
N HIS A 248 17.04 -11.48 7.70
CA HIS A 248 16.96 -11.85 9.11
C HIS A 248 16.75 -13.33 9.34
N GLY A 249 16.83 -14.13 8.26
CA GLY A 249 16.87 -15.56 8.39
C GLY A 249 16.01 -16.12 9.52
N ILE A 250 14.79 -15.58 9.70
CA ILE A 250 13.85 -16.21 10.61
C ILE A 250 13.49 -17.53 9.94
N ARG A 251 14.42 -18.43 10.05
CA ARG A 251 14.13 -19.83 9.85
C ARG A 251 13.24 -20.21 11.03
N PRO A 252 12.05 -20.73 10.78
CA PRO A 252 11.29 -21.36 11.85
C PRO A 252 12.24 -22.33 12.58
N GLY A 253 12.48 -22.12 13.85
CA GLY A 253 13.35 -22.98 14.67
C GLY A 253 14.85 -22.64 14.70
N SER A 254 15.36 -21.61 14.05
CA SER A 254 16.71 -21.13 14.34
C SER A 254 16.71 -20.25 15.58
N GLN A 255 16.68 -20.88 16.74
CA GLN A 255 17.20 -20.23 17.92
C GLN A 255 18.73 -20.20 17.75
N SER A 256 19.27 -19.01 17.61
CA SER A 256 20.70 -18.82 17.87
C SER A 256 20.92 -19.16 19.35
N ILE A 257 21.52 -20.29 19.58
CA ILE A 257 22.14 -20.64 20.83
C ILE A 257 23.40 -19.81 20.98
#